data_0ef751667a450772735811aafc1b444d
#
_entry.id   0ef751667a450772735811aafc1b444d
#
_cell.length_a   1.000
_cell.length_b   1.000
_cell.length_c   1.000
_cell.angle_alpha   90.00
_cell.angle_beta   90.00
_cell.angle_gamma   90.00
#
_symmetry.space_group_name_H-M   'P 1'
#
loop_
_entity.id
_entity.type
_entity.pdbx_description
1 polymer ?
#
loop_
_entity_poly.entity_id
_entity_poly.type
_entity_poly.pdbx_seq_one_letter_code
_entity_poly.pdbx_strand_id
1 'polypeptide(L)'
;NSSLYTAPILLENGDYCIKAIYINENGIESPVVTKNYHIEIDELSAPEVTAVSGDYEFPINIEVTDGNDVYYTTDGSDPTQNSAVYSGPIPMPLGKSTFRFIRIAEGRKSEIIEKSYNLVMNTEFMPEDAVKKVVNHAIQSGKITDESGSFDESGAAYLYQYQYVTNINKIDDFYVIAEIYRGEDGTDTKTGNLFAVNAYNQELYKLQVDESGRRYTLVAVSDI
;
A
#
# COMPACT_ATOMS: atom_id res chain seq x y z
N ASN A 1 -12.69 -43.40 25.82
CA ASN A 1 -13.63 -43.26 24.73
C ASN A 1 -12.84 -42.76 23.48
N SER A 2 -12.86 -43.54 22.40
CA SER A 2 -12.23 -43.17 21.14
C SER A 2 -13.26 -42.50 20.25
N SER A 3 -12.82 -41.48 19.47
CA SER A 3 -13.67 -40.83 18.47
C SER A 3 -13.72 -41.66 17.20
N LEU A 4 -14.88 -41.67 16.54
CA LEU A 4 -15.01 -42.27 15.20
C LEU A 4 -14.27 -41.38 14.16
N TYR A 5 -13.43 -41.99 13.34
CA TYR A 5 -12.80 -41.28 12.25
C TYR A 5 -13.79 -41.05 11.11
N THR A 6 -14.07 -39.78 10.81
CA THR A 6 -15.03 -39.36 9.77
C THR A 6 -14.44 -38.41 8.76
N ALA A 7 -13.26 -37.80 9.03
CA ALA A 7 -12.63 -36.82 8.20
C ALA A 7 -11.13 -36.74 8.51
N PRO A 8 -10.29 -36.14 7.59
CA PRO A 8 -8.89 -35.88 7.88
C PRO A 8 -8.68 -35.11 9.18
N ILE A 9 -7.65 -35.50 9.95
CA ILE A 9 -7.26 -34.87 11.20
C ILE A 9 -6.16 -33.84 10.85
N LEU A 10 -6.44 -32.56 11.09
CA LEU A 10 -5.45 -31.49 10.97
C LEU A 10 -4.55 -31.54 12.22
N LEU A 11 -3.22 -31.58 11.99
CA LEU A 11 -2.22 -31.51 13.06
C LEU A 11 -1.50 -30.15 12.95
N GLU A 12 -1.35 -29.51 14.10
CA GLU A 12 -0.58 -28.27 14.27
C GLU A 12 0.86 -28.59 14.73
N ASN A 13 1.67 -27.59 15.06
CA ASN A 13 2.99 -27.79 15.63
C ASN A 13 2.91 -28.65 16.89
N GLY A 14 3.75 -29.68 16.98
CA GLY A 14 3.83 -30.51 18.18
C GLY A 14 4.05 -31.99 17.89
N ASP A 15 4.12 -32.75 18.98
CA ASP A 15 4.27 -34.18 18.99
C ASP A 15 2.93 -34.86 19.20
N TYR A 16 2.56 -35.77 18.31
CA TYR A 16 1.29 -36.49 18.35
C TYR A 16 1.52 -38.00 18.37
N CYS A 17 0.78 -38.67 19.22
CA CYS A 17 0.69 -40.11 19.23
C CYS A 17 -0.75 -40.52 18.87
N ILE A 18 -0.97 -40.88 17.60
CA ILE A 18 -2.30 -41.33 17.13
C ILE A 18 -2.40 -42.83 17.21
N LYS A 19 -3.46 -43.31 17.87
CA LYS A 19 -3.81 -44.71 17.99
C LYS A 19 -5.17 -44.95 17.32
N ALA A 20 -5.25 -45.97 16.50
CA ALA A 20 -6.47 -46.33 15.80
C ALA A 20 -6.74 -47.84 15.87
N ILE A 21 -8.01 -48.21 15.90
CA ILE A 21 -8.51 -49.56 15.72
C ILE A 21 -9.60 -49.57 14.65
N TYR A 22 -9.79 -50.67 13.99
CA TYR A 22 -10.95 -50.94 13.15
C TYR A 22 -11.88 -51.92 13.89
N ILE A 23 -13.18 -51.65 13.88
CA ILE A 23 -14.21 -52.51 14.41
C ILE A 23 -15.11 -52.94 13.25
N ASN A 24 -15.21 -54.21 12.99
CA ASN A 24 -16.05 -54.71 11.90
C ASN A 24 -17.54 -54.78 12.28
N GLU A 25 -18.41 -55.14 11.34
CA GLU A 25 -19.87 -55.21 11.52
C GLU A 25 -20.30 -56.19 12.63
N ASN A 26 -19.48 -57.18 12.97
CA ASN A 26 -19.71 -58.16 14.05
C ASN A 26 -19.13 -57.73 15.40
N GLY A 27 -18.61 -56.49 15.49
CA GLY A 27 -18.03 -55.97 16.74
C GLY A 27 -16.61 -56.50 17.05
N ILE A 28 -15.93 -57.13 16.10
CA ILE A 28 -14.57 -57.64 16.30
C ILE A 28 -13.58 -56.52 16.06
N GLU A 29 -12.69 -56.27 17.02
CA GLU A 29 -11.67 -55.20 17.01
C GLU A 29 -10.38 -55.72 16.36
N SER A 30 -9.74 -54.85 15.58
CA SER A 30 -8.38 -55.08 15.08
C SER A 30 -7.34 -54.81 16.18
N PRO A 31 -6.08 -55.25 15.99
CA PRO A 31 -4.99 -54.76 16.81
C PRO A 31 -4.86 -53.24 16.71
N VAL A 32 -4.44 -52.61 17.84
CA VAL A 32 -4.19 -51.16 17.88
C VAL A 32 -3.00 -50.81 16.99
N VAL A 33 -3.22 -49.92 16.06
CA VAL A 33 -2.12 -49.31 15.30
C VAL A 33 -1.73 -47.99 15.97
N THR A 34 -0.44 -47.81 16.23
CA THR A 34 0.11 -46.60 16.85
C THR A 34 1.05 -45.91 15.86
N LYS A 35 0.86 -44.62 15.63
CA LYS A 35 1.77 -43.76 14.84
C LYS A 35 2.10 -42.52 15.64
N ASN A 36 3.40 -42.19 15.64
CA ASN A 36 3.88 -40.93 16.22
C ASN A 36 4.20 -39.99 15.07
N TYR A 37 3.83 -38.74 15.24
CA TYR A 37 4.10 -37.64 14.32
C TYR A 37 4.77 -36.53 15.11
N HIS A 38 5.84 -35.98 14.54
CA HIS A 38 6.42 -34.73 14.93
C HIS A 38 6.12 -33.73 13.81
N ILE A 39 5.37 -32.68 14.13
CA ILE A 39 4.97 -31.63 13.18
C ILE A 39 5.72 -30.38 13.57
N GLU A 40 6.55 -29.89 12.67
CA GLU A 40 7.24 -28.63 12.76
C GLU A 40 6.85 -27.82 11.53
N ILE A 41 6.07 -26.76 11.73
CA ILE A 41 5.67 -25.85 10.68
C ILE A 41 6.57 -24.63 10.81
N ASP A 42 7.37 -24.34 9.79
CA ASP A 42 8.21 -23.14 9.74
C ASP A 42 7.35 -21.90 9.90
N GLU A 43 7.74 -21.02 10.83
CA GLU A 43 7.11 -19.71 10.96
C GLU A 43 7.47 -18.83 9.77
N LEU A 44 6.50 -18.06 9.28
CA LEU A 44 6.79 -17.04 8.29
C LEU A 44 7.60 -15.91 8.93
N SER A 45 8.73 -15.57 8.30
CA SER A 45 9.50 -14.41 8.73
C SER A 45 8.70 -13.13 8.58
N ALA A 46 8.74 -12.28 9.60
CA ALA A 46 8.12 -10.97 9.55
C ALA A 46 8.72 -10.09 8.45
N PRO A 47 7.96 -9.15 7.85
CA PRO A 47 8.49 -8.22 6.87
C PRO A 47 9.60 -7.35 7.46
N GLU A 48 10.70 -7.20 6.72
CA GLU A 48 11.79 -6.28 7.09
C GLU A 48 11.58 -4.93 6.41
N VAL A 49 11.20 -3.92 7.20
CA VAL A 49 10.96 -2.56 6.75
C VAL A 49 12.21 -1.70 6.96
N THR A 50 12.74 -1.13 5.88
CA THR A 50 14.03 -0.41 5.90
C THR A 50 13.97 0.92 6.63
N ALA A 51 12.85 1.66 6.54
CA ALA A 51 12.66 2.93 7.23
C ALA A 51 12.54 2.72 8.74
N VAL A 52 13.33 3.44 9.52
CA VAL A 52 13.28 3.42 10.98
C VAL A 52 12.16 4.35 11.45
N SER A 53 11.40 3.95 12.50
CA SER A 53 10.41 4.85 13.13
C SER A 53 11.06 6.12 13.66
N GLY A 54 10.39 7.27 13.48
CA GLY A 54 10.91 8.55 13.96
C GLY A 54 10.41 9.77 13.19
N ASP A 55 11.04 10.91 13.49
CA ASP A 55 10.78 12.20 12.84
C ASP A 55 11.67 12.37 11.60
N TYR A 56 11.10 12.93 10.54
CA TYR A 56 11.76 13.19 9.27
C TYR A 56 11.48 14.62 8.82
N GLU A 57 12.51 15.26 8.25
CA GLU A 57 12.42 16.61 7.65
C GLU A 57 12.38 16.55 6.12
N PHE A 58 12.68 15.38 5.53
CA PHE A 58 12.68 15.16 4.08
C PHE A 58 11.88 13.90 3.75
N PRO A 59 11.17 13.86 2.61
CA PRO A 59 10.41 12.70 2.19
C PRO A 59 11.34 11.53 1.86
N ILE A 60 11.00 10.37 2.36
CA ILE A 60 11.62 9.10 1.99
C ILE A 60 10.56 8.10 1.56
N ASN A 61 10.99 7.04 0.91
CA ASN A 61 10.14 5.90 0.63
C ASN A 61 10.30 4.84 1.72
N ILE A 62 9.17 4.27 2.14
CA ILE A 62 9.11 3.11 3.02
C ILE A 62 9.24 1.87 2.14
N GLU A 63 10.30 1.10 2.32
CA GLU A 63 10.57 -0.09 1.54
C GLU A 63 10.59 -1.34 2.42
N VAL A 64 10.13 -2.46 1.84
CA VAL A 64 10.23 -3.80 2.44
C VAL A 64 11.25 -4.60 1.62
N THR A 65 12.25 -5.18 2.28
CA THR A 65 13.39 -5.85 1.64
C THR A 65 12.95 -7.03 0.77
N ASP A 66 12.02 -7.86 1.28
CA ASP A 66 11.32 -8.90 0.53
C ASP A 66 9.83 -8.67 0.67
N GLY A 67 9.25 -8.01 -0.34
CA GLY A 67 7.85 -7.57 -0.35
C GLY A 67 6.85 -8.63 -0.80
N ASN A 68 7.27 -9.87 -1.07
CA ASN A 68 6.37 -10.93 -1.50
C ASN A 68 5.36 -11.26 -0.38
N ASP A 69 4.09 -11.37 -0.77
CA ASP A 69 2.99 -11.72 0.13
C ASP A 69 2.84 -10.79 1.36
N VAL A 70 3.34 -9.55 1.26
CA VAL A 70 3.25 -8.55 2.32
C VAL A 70 2.02 -7.68 2.12
N TYR A 71 1.22 -7.58 3.18
CA TYR A 71 0.05 -6.72 3.29
C TYR A 71 0.30 -5.64 4.33
N TYR A 72 -0.30 -4.46 4.14
CA TYR A 72 -0.08 -3.36 5.07
C TYR A 72 -1.33 -2.49 5.26
N THR A 73 -1.33 -1.74 6.38
CA THR A 73 -2.26 -0.66 6.69
C THR A 73 -1.50 0.62 7.00
N THR A 74 -2.14 1.77 6.90
CA THR A 74 -1.53 3.09 7.13
C THR A 74 -2.19 3.85 8.28
N ASP A 75 -3.21 3.26 8.89
CA ASP A 75 -4.03 3.83 9.95
C ASP A 75 -3.81 3.18 11.33
N GLY A 76 -2.85 2.24 11.40
CA GLY A 76 -2.54 1.49 12.62
C GLY A 76 -3.47 0.31 12.89
N SER A 77 -4.44 0.01 12.03
CA SER A 77 -5.26 -1.21 12.13
C SER A 77 -4.44 -2.46 11.77
N ASP A 78 -4.85 -3.63 12.27
CA ASP A 78 -4.18 -4.89 11.93
C ASP A 78 -4.38 -5.25 10.46
N PRO A 79 -3.31 -5.48 9.69
CA PRO A 79 -3.41 -5.86 8.29
C PRO A 79 -3.95 -7.29 8.13
N THR A 80 -4.73 -7.48 7.06
CA THR A 80 -5.35 -8.74 6.66
C THR A 80 -5.12 -8.99 5.18
N GLN A 81 -5.57 -10.12 4.64
CA GLN A 81 -5.55 -10.40 3.20
C GLN A 81 -6.39 -9.43 2.36
N ASN A 82 -7.28 -8.64 2.99
CA ASN A 82 -8.07 -7.60 2.32
C ASN A 82 -7.41 -6.22 2.38
N SER A 83 -6.29 -6.10 3.08
CA SER A 83 -5.52 -4.86 3.19
C SER A 83 -4.71 -4.60 1.91
N ALA A 84 -4.10 -3.42 1.80
CA ALA A 84 -3.25 -3.10 0.67
C ALA A 84 -2.09 -4.09 0.55
N VAL A 85 -1.81 -4.53 -0.68
CA VAL A 85 -0.66 -5.39 -0.98
C VAL A 85 0.55 -4.51 -1.24
N TYR A 86 1.69 -4.83 -0.64
CA TYR A 86 2.93 -4.15 -0.94
C TYR A 86 3.41 -4.54 -2.36
N SER A 87 3.50 -3.55 -3.24
CA SER A 87 3.93 -3.74 -4.63
C SER A 87 5.18 -2.94 -4.99
N GLY A 88 5.73 -2.17 -4.05
CA GLY A 88 6.91 -1.34 -4.27
C GLY A 88 7.02 -0.23 -3.23
N PRO A 89 8.01 0.66 -3.36
CA PRO A 89 8.26 1.73 -2.40
C PRO A 89 7.02 2.59 -2.13
N ILE A 90 6.71 2.82 -0.86
CA ILE A 90 5.55 3.62 -0.42
C ILE A 90 6.07 5.01 -0.01
N PRO A 91 5.64 6.11 -0.67
CA PRO A 91 5.99 7.45 -0.23
C PRO A 91 5.52 7.70 1.21
N MET A 92 6.39 8.24 2.06
CA MET A 92 6.04 8.58 3.44
C MET A 92 5.03 9.73 3.45
N PRO A 93 3.87 9.57 4.12
CA PRO A 93 2.88 10.65 4.22
C PRO A 93 3.40 11.83 5.06
N LEU A 94 2.95 13.05 4.71
CA LEU A 94 3.17 14.22 5.58
C LEU A 94 2.44 14.06 6.91
N GLY A 95 3.07 14.57 7.96
CA GLY A 95 2.58 14.49 9.34
C GLY A 95 2.79 13.10 9.95
N LYS A 96 1.96 12.79 10.94
CA LYS A 96 2.05 11.53 11.68
C LYS A 96 1.34 10.41 10.94
N SER A 97 2.00 9.25 10.85
CA SER A 97 1.44 8.04 10.26
C SER A 97 1.92 6.80 11.02
N THR A 98 1.08 5.76 11.08
CA THR A 98 1.43 4.47 11.67
C THR A 98 1.11 3.38 10.65
N PHE A 99 2.17 2.70 10.23
CA PHE A 99 2.10 1.58 9.31
C PHE A 99 2.20 0.27 10.08
N ARG A 100 1.40 -0.70 9.67
CA ARG A 100 1.53 -2.08 10.13
C ARG A 100 1.68 -3.01 8.93
N PHE A 101 2.64 -3.92 9.01
CA PHE A 101 2.98 -4.85 7.94
C PHE A 101 2.89 -6.28 8.44
N ILE A 102 2.37 -7.19 7.63
CA ILE A 102 2.30 -8.62 7.88
C ILE A 102 2.60 -9.38 6.59
N ARG A 103 3.26 -10.54 6.70
CA ARG A 103 3.35 -11.49 5.59
C ARG A 103 2.27 -12.54 5.76
N ILE A 104 1.51 -12.82 4.70
CA ILE A 104 0.45 -13.85 4.69
C ILE A 104 0.64 -14.72 3.45
N ALA A 105 1.10 -15.95 3.63
CA ALA A 105 1.33 -16.91 2.55
C ALA A 105 0.83 -18.29 2.95
N GLU A 106 0.22 -19.02 2.01
CA GLU A 106 -0.26 -20.40 2.21
C GLU A 106 -1.12 -20.60 3.46
N GLY A 107 -1.94 -19.60 3.80
CA GLY A 107 -2.81 -19.63 4.98
C GLY A 107 -2.10 -19.35 6.32
N ARG A 108 -0.78 -19.13 6.30
CA ARG A 108 0.04 -18.77 7.48
C ARG A 108 0.22 -17.27 7.57
N LYS A 109 0.51 -16.78 8.77
CA LYS A 109 0.76 -15.36 9.06
C LYS A 109 2.08 -15.21 9.82
N SER A 110 2.83 -14.16 9.50
CA SER A 110 3.97 -13.73 10.32
C SER A 110 3.51 -12.90 11.53
N GLU A 111 4.46 -12.50 12.35
CA GLU A 111 4.25 -11.39 13.28
C GLU A 111 4.00 -10.08 12.51
N ILE A 112 3.28 -9.15 13.17
CA ILE A 112 3.02 -7.80 12.65
C ILE A 112 4.19 -6.89 13.02
N ILE A 113 4.74 -6.20 12.03
CA ILE A 113 5.74 -5.15 12.24
C ILE A 113 5.03 -3.79 12.20
N GLU A 114 5.16 -3.03 13.28
CA GLU A 114 4.64 -1.67 13.38
C GLU A 114 5.77 -0.64 13.20
N LYS A 115 5.49 0.41 12.44
CA LYS A 115 6.38 1.55 12.20
C LYS A 115 5.59 2.85 12.29
N SER A 116 6.08 3.79 13.07
CA SER A 116 5.48 5.12 13.24
C SER A 116 6.42 6.20 12.75
N TYR A 117 5.89 7.12 11.94
CA TYR A 117 6.64 8.20 11.29
C TYR A 117 5.96 9.54 11.53
N ASN A 118 6.75 10.60 11.47
CA ASN A 118 6.26 11.97 11.47
C ASN A 118 7.11 12.79 10.49
N LEU A 119 6.59 13.02 9.29
CA LEU A 119 7.27 13.82 8.27
C LEU A 119 6.81 15.28 8.34
N VAL A 120 7.72 16.17 8.71
CA VAL A 120 7.49 17.62 8.74
C VAL A 120 8.56 18.30 7.87
N MET A 121 8.16 18.76 6.71
CA MET A 121 9.07 19.44 5.78
C MET A 121 9.33 20.88 6.21
N ASN A 122 10.56 21.35 6.00
CA ASN A 122 10.94 22.74 6.28
C ASN A 122 10.60 23.65 5.08
N THR A 123 9.30 23.85 4.85
CA THR A 123 8.76 24.75 3.83
C THR A 123 7.43 25.34 4.29
N GLU A 124 7.15 26.59 3.90
CA GLU A 124 5.84 27.24 4.10
C GLU A 124 4.87 26.94 2.96
N PHE A 125 5.37 26.43 1.83
CA PHE A 125 4.56 26.03 0.67
C PHE A 125 3.94 24.66 0.92
N MET A 126 2.62 24.62 1.05
CA MET A 126 1.90 23.41 1.44
C MET A 126 1.26 22.70 0.25
N PRO A 127 0.83 21.42 0.41
CA PRO A 127 0.19 20.67 -0.68
C PRO A 127 -1.02 21.36 -1.31
N GLU A 128 -1.80 22.09 -0.51
CA GLU A 128 -2.96 22.85 -0.99
C GLU A 128 -2.55 23.98 -1.93
N ASP A 129 -1.40 24.62 -1.70
CA ASP A 129 -0.87 25.65 -2.59
C ASP A 129 -0.35 25.06 -3.89
N ALA A 130 0.22 23.86 -3.82
CA ALA A 130 0.63 23.10 -5.00
C ALA A 130 -0.59 22.71 -5.87
N VAL A 131 -1.70 22.27 -5.25
CA VAL A 131 -2.95 22.01 -5.97
C VAL A 131 -3.46 23.28 -6.64
N LYS A 132 -3.54 24.42 -5.93
CA LYS A 132 -3.94 25.72 -6.52
C LYS A 132 -3.06 26.10 -7.71
N LYS A 133 -1.77 25.85 -7.63
CA LYS A 133 -0.84 26.15 -8.72
C LYS A 133 -1.14 25.34 -9.98
N VAL A 134 -1.46 24.05 -9.84
CA VAL A 134 -1.87 23.19 -10.96
C VAL A 134 -3.23 23.63 -11.53
N VAL A 135 -4.21 23.95 -10.68
CA VAL A 135 -5.51 24.49 -11.09
C VAL A 135 -5.35 25.78 -11.89
N ASN A 136 -4.54 26.73 -11.39
CA ASN A 136 -4.26 27.98 -12.10
C ASN A 136 -3.61 27.75 -13.48
N HIS A 137 -2.68 26.79 -13.58
CA HIS A 137 -2.10 26.38 -14.86
C HIS A 137 -3.15 25.79 -15.80
N ALA A 138 -4.04 24.94 -15.30
CA ALA A 138 -5.13 24.34 -16.09
C ALA A 138 -6.12 25.40 -16.62
N ILE A 139 -6.41 26.45 -15.82
CA ILE A 139 -7.22 27.61 -16.24
C ILE A 139 -6.47 28.39 -17.34
N GLN A 140 -5.20 28.72 -17.13
CA GLN A 140 -4.39 29.50 -18.07
C GLN A 140 -4.20 28.78 -19.41
N SER A 141 -4.08 27.46 -19.40
CA SER A 141 -4.00 26.64 -20.62
C SER A 141 -5.35 26.41 -21.30
N GLY A 142 -6.45 26.87 -20.73
CA GLY A 142 -7.80 26.69 -21.26
C GLY A 142 -8.37 25.29 -21.11
N LYS A 143 -7.74 24.44 -20.27
CA LYS A 143 -8.26 23.09 -20.02
C LYS A 143 -9.51 23.11 -19.16
N ILE A 144 -9.60 24.03 -18.22
CA ILE A 144 -10.78 24.29 -17.37
C ILE A 144 -11.07 25.79 -17.37
N THR A 145 -12.30 26.15 -17.05
CA THR A 145 -12.76 27.56 -17.09
C THR A 145 -12.60 28.26 -15.75
N ASP A 146 -12.66 27.50 -14.66
CA ASP A 146 -12.60 28.03 -13.30
C ASP A 146 -12.08 26.98 -12.29
N GLU A 147 -11.99 27.37 -11.01
CA GLU A 147 -11.48 26.53 -9.93
C GLU A 147 -12.38 25.33 -9.61
N SER A 148 -13.64 25.30 -10.07
CA SER A 148 -14.52 24.12 -9.92
C SER A 148 -14.09 22.96 -10.84
N GLY A 149 -13.22 23.27 -11.82
CA GLY A 149 -12.73 22.31 -12.80
C GLY A 149 -13.66 22.16 -14.02
N SER A 150 -14.68 22.99 -14.13
CA SER A 150 -15.61 22.99 -15.28
C SER A 150 -14.84 23.33 -16.56
N PHE A 151 -15.25 22.72 -17.69
CA PHE A 151 -14.68 23.00 -19.01
C PHE A 151 -15.75 23.18 -20.09
N ASP A 152 -17.01 22.81 -19.77
CA ASP A 152 -18.19 22.99 -20.62
C ASP A 152 -19.48 23.03 -19.76
N GLU A 153 -20.64 23.03 -20.42
CA GLU A 153 -21.96 23.08 -19.74
C GLU A 153 -22.50 21.70 -19.34
N SER A 154 -21.75 20.61 -19.53
CA SER A 154 -22.21 19.25 -19.26
C SER A 154 -22.33 18.93 -17.76
N GLY A 155 -21.63 19.68 -16.92
CA GLY A 155 -21.47 19.39 -15.50
C GLY A 155 -20.32 18.45 -15.17
N ALA A 156 -19.57 17.97 -16.17
CA ALA A 156 -18.33 17.26 -15.98
C ALA A 156 -17.19 18.22 -15.57
N ALA A 157 -16.16 17.70 -14.88
CA ALA A 157 -15.07 18.52 -14.38
C ALA A 157 -13.72 17.79 -14.36
N TYR A 158 -12.63 18.54 -14.47
CA TYR A 158 -11.29 18.07 -14.12
C TYR A 158 -10.91 18.59 -12.74
N LEU A 159 -10.63 17.67 -11.81
CA LEU A 159 -10.22 17.96 -10.45
C LEU A 159 -8.75 17.63 -10.29
N TYR A 160 -8.08 18.35 -9.39
CA TYR A 160 -6.67 18.16 -9.09
C TYR A 160 -6.50 17.84 -7.61
N GLN A 161 -5.86 16.71 -7.30
CA GLN A 161 -5.76 16.19 -5.93
C GLN A 161 -4.33 15.87 -5.57
N TYR A 162 -3.88 16.36 -4.41
CA TYR A 162 -2.61 15.94 -3.80
C TYR A 162 -2.61 14.44 -3.55
N GLN A 163 -1.53 13.77 -3.90
CA GLN A 163 -1.33 12.35 -3.70
C GLN A 163 -0.28 12.07 -2.62
N TYR A 164 0.93 12.58 -2.83
CA TYR A 164 2.06 12.37 -1.93
C TYR A 164 3.18 13.40 -2.21
N VAL A 165 4.15 13.45 -1.29
CA VAL A 165 5.42 14.15 -1.50
C VAL A 165 6.52 13.12 -1.70
N THR A 166 7.47 13.41 -2.60
CA THR A 166 8.60 12.52 -2.86
C THR A 166 9.80 13.29 -3.38
N ASN A 167 11.01 12.76 -3.11
CA ASN A 167 12.22 13.26 -3.73
C ASN A 167 12.31 12.72 -5.16
N ILE A 168 12.49 13.59 -6.14
CA ILE A 168 12.61 13.22 -7.55
C ILE A 168 14.06 13.34 -8.01
N ASN A 169 14.63 12.23 -8.46
CA ASN A 169 15.97 12.13 -9.05
C ASN A 169 17.10 12.64 -8.14
N LYS A 170 16.91 12.71 -6.84
CA LYS A 170 17.83 13.32 -5.86
C LYS A 170 18.11 14.80 -6.13
N ILE A 171 17.21 15.47 -6.83
CA ILE A 171 17.32 16.89 -7.15
C ILE A 171 16.64 17.70 -6.06
N ASP A 172 15.36 17.43 -5.82
CA ASP A 172 14.55 18.17 -4.86
C ASP A 172 13.28 17.38 -4.48
N ASP A 173 12.48 17.94 -3.56
CA ASP A 173 11.22 17.34 -3.10
C ASP A 173 10.04 17.98 -3.83
N PHE A 174 9.10 17.14 -4.25
CA PHE A 174 7.97 17.56 -5.06
C PHE A 174 6.65 17.04 -4.47
N TYR A 175 5.65 17.90 -4.41
CA TYR A 175 4.26 17.50 -4.23
C TYR A 175 3.73 16.94 -5.55
N VAL A 176 3.21 15.72 -5.50
CA VAL A 176 2.60 15.05 -6.65
C VAL A 176 1.11 15.25 -6.62
N ILE A 177 0.56 15.79 -7.72
CA ILE A 177 -0.85 16.11 -7.89
C ILE A 177 -1.40 15.27 -9.05
N ALA A 178 -2.47 14.52 -8.80
CA ALA A 178 -3.17 13.77 -9.82
C ALA A 178 -4.34 14.55 -10.41
N GLU A 179 -4.57 14.39 -11.70
CA GLU A 179 -5.75 14.86 -12.39
C GLU A 179 -6.84 13.76 -12.34
N ILE A 180 -8.04 14.15 -11.94
CA ILE A 180 -9.22 13.30 -11.85
C ILE A 180 -10.27 13.87 -12.80
N TYR A 181 -10.85 13.04 -13.64
CA TYR A 181 -12.05 13.39 -14.42
C TYR A 181 -13.29 12.98 -13.62
N ARG A 182 -14.16 13.94 -13.38
CA ARG A 182 -15.51 13.72 -12.82
C ARG A 182 -16.52 13.76 -13.95
N GLY A 183 -17.22 12.63 -14.18
CA GLY A 183 -18.29 12.56 -15.15
C GLY A 183 -19.55 13.32 -14.72
N GLU A 184 -20.50 13.50 -15.63
CA GLU A 184 -21.80 14.13 -15.38
C GLU A 184 -22.61 13.39 -14.29
N ASP A 185 -22.39 12.09 -14.14
CA ASP A 185 -22.99 11.24 -13.11
C ASP A 185 -22.30 11.38 -11.73
N GLY A 186 -21.28 12.23 -11.61
CA GLY A 186 -20.48 12.42 -10.41
C GLY A 186 -19.41 11.34 -10.16
N THR A 187 -19.21 10.41 -11.11
CA THR A 187 -18.19 9.35 -10.98
C THR A 187 -16.78 9.90 -11.25
N ASP A 188 -15.86 9.68 -10.31
CA ASP A 188 -14.48 10.10 -10.42
C ASP A 188 -13.62 9.01 -11.08
N THR A 189 -12.84 9.38 -12.09
CA THR A 189 -11.92 8.50 -12.81
C THR A 189 -10.53 9.14 -12.88
N LYS A 190 -9.48 8.38 -12.52
CA LYS A 190 -8.09 8.84 -12.68
C LYS A 190 -7.74 8.92 -14.17
N THR A 191 -7.29 10.09 -14.64
CA THR A 191 -6.90 10.28 -16.06
C THR A 191 -5.52 9.70 -16.36
N GLY A 192 -4.71 9.41 -15.33
CA GLY A 192 -3.32 9.05 -15.47
C GLY A 192 -2.37 10.25 -15.58
N ASN A 193 -2.87 11.47 -15.72
CA ASN A 193 -2.05 12.67 -15.71
C ASN A 193 -1.59 13.01 -14.30
N LEU A 194 -0.29 13.22 -14.15
CA LEU A 194 0.34 13.63 -12.90
C LEU A 194 1.13 14.94 -13.12
N PHE A 195 1.13 15.77 -12.09
CA PHE A 195 1.93 16.98 -12.01
C PHE A 195 2.85 16.91 -10.79
N ALA A 196 4.02 17.53 -10.90
CA ALA A 196 4.96 17.69 -9.80
C ALA A 196 5.21 19.18 -9.57
N VAL A 197 5.02 19.64 -8.33
CA VAL A 197 5.33 21.02 -7.92
C VAL A 197 6.46 20.96 -6.90
N ASN A 198 7.57 21.63 -7.22
CA ASN A 198 8.71 21.70 -6.31
C ASN A 198 8.29 22.37 -5.00
N ALA A 199 8.59 21.74 -3.87
CA ALA A 199 8.15 22.18 -2.55
C ALA A 199 8.84 23.48 -2.08
N TYR A 200 9.96 23.88 -2.71
CA TYR A 200 10.77 25.03 -2.28
C TYR A 200 10.71 26.19 -3.27
N ASN A 201 11.00 25.93 -4.56
CA ASN A 201 10.99 26.98 -5.60
C ASN A 201 9.65 27.09 -6.33
N GLN A 202 8.72 26.17 -6.06
CA GLN A 202 7.36 26.15 -6.61
C GLN A 202 7.29 25.94 -8.13
N GLU A 203 8.34 25.49 -8.79
CA GLU A 203 8.29 25.16 -10.22
C GLU A 203 7.34 24.01 -10.48
N LEU A 204 6.57 24.12 -11.58
CA LEU A 204 5.55 23.16 -11.97
C LEU A 204 6.02 22.37 -13.19
N TYR A 205 5.83 21.06 -13.12
CA TYR A 205 6.16 20.10 -14.16
C TYR A 205 5.00 19.12 -14.39
N LYS A 206 4.89 18.60 -15.61
CA LYS A 206 4.18 17.36 -15.86
C LYS A 206 5.06 16.20 -15.40
N LEU A 207 4.50 15.27 -14.65
CA LEU A 207 5.22 14.11 -14.12
C LEU A 207 4.87 12.86 -14.91
N GLN A 208 5.89 12.16 -15.37
CA GLN A 208 5.79 10.82 -15.92
C GLN A 208 6.45 9.84 -14.96
N VAL A 209 5.75 8.73 -14.68
CA VAL A 209 6.25 7.66 -13.81
C VAL A 209 6.29 6.38 -14.64
N ASP A 210 7.39 5.65 -14.57
CA ASP A 210 7.51 4.38 -15.29
C ASP A 210 6.61 3.29 -14.66
N GLU A 211 6.43 2.17 -15.36
CA GLU A 211 5.58 1.06 -14.92
C GLU A 211 6.03 0.46 -13.56
N SER A 212 7.30 0.59 -13.19
CA SER A 212 7.82 0.12 -11.91
C SER A 212 7.51 1.06 -10.73
N GLY A 213 7.05 2.31 -11.02
CA GLY A 213 6.85 3.35 -10.00
C GLY A 213 8.15 3.91 -9.42
N ARG A 214 9.30 3.60 -10.02
CA ARG A 214 10.63 3.94 -9.47
C ARG A 214 11.36 5.04 -10.21
N ARG A 215 10.99 5.32 -11.47
CA ARG A 215 11.61 6.34 -12.30
C ARG A 215 10.64 7.45 -12.61
N TYR A 216 11.09 8.66 -12.36
CA TYR A 216 10.34 9.88 -12.58
C TYR A 216 10.99 10.72 -13.68
N THR A 217 10.18 11.24 -14.58
CA THR A 217 10.60 12.22 -15.59
C THR A 217 9.80 13.49 -15.41
N LEU A 218 10.49 14.61 -15.19
CA LEU A 218 9.90 15.95 -15.11
C LEU A 218 9.94 16.60 -16.50
N VAL A 219 8.78 16.99 -17.01
CA VAL A 219 8.64 17.72 -18.28
C VAL A 219 8.13 19.11 -17.95
N ALA A 220 8.87 20.14 -18.37
CA ALA A 220 8.45 21.51 -18.12
C ALA A 220 7.07 21.77 -18.76
N VAL A 221 6.17 22.46 -18.04
CA VAL A 221 4.83 22.75 -18.56
C VAL A 221 4.84 23.79 -19.70
N SER A 222 5.92 24.54 -19.87
CA SER A 222 6.14 25.44 -21.00
C SER A 222 6.39 24.70 -22.32
N ASP A 223 6.67 23.41 -22.29
CA ASP A 223 7.05 22.59 -23.43
C ASP A 223 5.88 21.66 -23.87
N ILE A 224 4.70 21.88 -23.34
CA ILE A 224 3.44 21.17 -23.62
C ILE A 224 2.42 22.15 -24.19
#